data_5e1bcfba43ab0a2540a5bb6b42d52f86
#
_entry.id   5e1bcfba43ab0a2540a5bb6b42d52f86
#
_cell.length_a   1.000
_cell.length_b   1.000
_cell.length_c   1.000
_cell.angle_alpha   90.00
_cell.angle_beta   90.00
_cell.angle_gamma   90.00
#
_symmetry.space_group_name_H-M   'P 1'
#
loop_
_entity.id
_entity.type
_entity.pdbx_description
1 polymer ?
#
loop_
_entity_poly.entity_id
_entity_poly.type
_entity_poly.pdbx_seq_one_letter_code
_entity_poly.pdbx_strand_id
1 'polypeptide(L)'
;MRYSILKTSLLACTMIATSAAAWAGQAPGAAASADIPISHHDRIYAAEQFSNTVSVTDPVDNKLLGVIRLGDPQPGNFSPLYKGQVLVHGMGFSPDHKTLAVVSIGSNSVSFIDTATNAIKHVTYVGRSPHEAFFTPDGREVWVTVRGENYISVIDSEKFAEKTRIQVPAGPGMQIFSPDGKYGYICSSFNPETVVVSVADHAIVARVKQESPFCPNIAASPDGEQVWFTLKDVGKTQVFNAKPPFNPIKTIETGPITNHVNFARAPKGTFAYVTIGGTNEVKVFRTDDFSLVTTIPVGKLPHGIWPSGDGTRIYVGLENADALAAIDTATNKVVANIPIGQAPQAIAYVPNAAPNPDDRQNLQGLGVAGQVAHLALGPKAEAKSEQPPTSVSLFDQGLIQVLQASVTGLQPKARYVLALADKVDGSGTVQPLAAFMTNPAGSAIVNAVGPIRQIVQNSVGAERRYLVIAPGEPAKFGEAVQVQTP
;
A
#
# COMPACT_ATOMS: atom_id res chain seq x y z
N MET A 1 88.38 -5.05 -6.82
CA MET A 1 87.22 -4.33 -6.36
C MET A 1 86.03 -4.73 -7.20
N ARG A 2 85.14 -5.55 -6.71
CA ARG A 2 83.89 -5.93 -7.42
C ARG A 2 82.71 -5.34 -6.62
N TYR A 3 82.00 -4.40 -7.26
CA TYR A 3 80.74 -3.86 -6.67
C TYR A 3 79.58 -4.74 -7.11
N SER A 4 78.86 -5.27 -6.09
CA SER A 4 77.61 -6.02 -6.26
C SER A 4 76.46 -5.02 -6.21
N ILE A 5 75.66 -4.97 -7.28
CA ILE A 5 74.46 -4.17 -7.36
C ILE A 5 73.31 -5.04 -6.89
N LEU A 6 72.72 -4.73 -5.71
CA LEU A 6 71.45 -5.30 -5.21
C LEU A 6 70.29 -4.69 -6.02
N LYS A 7 69.58 -5.50 -6.77
CA LYS A 7 68.28 -5.10 -7.39
C LYS A 7 67.19 -5.33 -6.39
N THR A 8 66.62 -4.23 -5.85
CA THR A 8 65.41 -4.28 -5.01
C THR A 8 64.21 -4.27 -5.94
N SER A 9 63.50 -5.38 -6.04
CA SER A 9 62.23 -5.47 -6.77
C SER A 9 61.11 -4.97 -5.86
N LEU A 10 60.53 -3.82 -6.19
CA LEU A 10 59.29 -3.32 -5.55
C LEU A 10 58.12 -4.09 -6.16
N LEU A 11 57.47 -4.94 -5.36
CA LEU A 11 56.23 -5.58 -5.71
C LEU A 11 55.10 -4.57 -5.39
N ALA A 12 54.54 -3.91 -6.40
CA ALA A 12 53.34 -3.08 -6.25
C ALA A 12 52.13 -4.01 -6.19
N CYS A 13 51.58 -4.22 -4.97
CA CYS A 13 50.29 -4.83 -4.79
C CYS A 13 49.21 -3.80 -5.20
N THR A 14 48.68 -3.91 -6.40
CA THR A 14 47.48 -3.22 -6.82
C THR A 14 46.29 -3.88 -6.08
N MET A 15 45.81 -3.26 -5.00
CA MET A 15 44.50 -3.60 -4.46
C MET A 15 43.44 -3.15 -5.46
N ILE A 16 42.90 -4.10 -6.22
CA ILE A 16 41.64 -3.89 -6.94
C ILE A 16 40.58 -3.83 -5.87
N ALA A 17 40.18 -2.61 -5.45
CA ALA A 17 38.98 -2.39 -4.74
C ALA A 17 37.83 -2.73 -5.71
N THR A 18 37.30 -3.94 -5.64
CA THR A 18 36.00 -4.26 -6.17
C THR A 18 35.01 -3.46 -5.31
N SER A 19 34.63 -2.29 -5.81
CA SER A 19 33.42 -1.64 -5.33
C SER A 19 32.30 -2.65 -5.61
N ALA A 20 31.89 -3.39 -4.58
CA ALA A 20 30.59 -4.00 -4.59
C ALA A 20 29.62 -2.84 -4.83
N ALA A 21 29.08 -2.74 -6.04
CA ALA A 21 27.97 -1.86 -6.31
C ALA A 21 26.90 -2.27 -5.29
N ALA A 22 26.68 -1.42 -4.30
CA ALA A 22 25.55 -1.57 -3.42
C ALA A 22 24.35 -1.43 -4.35
N TRP A 23 23.71 -2.53 -4.64
CA TRP A 23 22.43 -2.55 -5.32
C TRP A 23 21.43 -1.97 -4.31
N ALA A 24 21.34 -0.66 -4.29
CA ALA A 24 20.30 0.04 -3.57
C ALA A 24 19.02 -0.24 -4.33
N GLY A 25 18.45 -1.41 -4.07
CA GLY A 25 17.23 -1.83 -4.70
C GLY A 25 16.11 -0.92 -4.25
N GLN A 26 15.29 -0.49 -5.18
CA GLN A 26 13.96 0.00 -4.92
C GLN A 26 13.21 -1.06 -4.14
N ALA A 27 12.43 -0.65 -3.20
CA ALA A 27 11.53 -1.54 -2.53
C ALA A 27 10.70 -2.39 -3.48
N PRO A 28 10.38 -3.58 -3.12
CA PRO A 28 10.82 -4.35 -1.98
C PRO A 28 12.21 -4.96 -2.12
N GLY A 29 12.88 -4.68 -3.24
CA GLY A 29 14.26 -5.12 -3.46
C GLY A 29 15.25 -4.45 -2.49
N ALA A 30 15.00 -3.23 -2.04
CA ALA A 30 15.79 -2.55 -1.02
C ALA A 30 15.76 -3.26 0.33
N ALA A 31 14.66 -3.90 0.66
CA ALA A 31 14.57 -4.79 1.83
C ALA A 31 15.55 -5.95 1.76
N ALA A 32 16.06 -6.21 0.56
CA ALA A 32 17.08 -7.22 0.33
C ALA A 32 18.49 -6.69 0.50
N SER A 33 18.66 -5.37 0.42
CA SER A 33 19.99 -4.79 0.47
C SER A 33 20.35 -4.51 1.91
N ALA A 34 21.27 -5.31 2.39
CA ALA A 34 22.17 -4.94 3.45
C ALA A 34 21.51 -4.56 4.77
N ASP A 35 21.34 -5.49 5.63
CA ASP A 35 21.42 -5.42 7.09
C ASP A 35 21.74 -4.02 7.68
N ILE A 36 21.01 -2.96 7.19
CA ILE A 36 21.12 -1.61 7.71
C ILE A 36 20.28 -1.56 8.99
N PRO A 37 20.91 -1.51 10.16
CA PRO A 37 20.17 -1.46 11.43
C PRO A 37 19.24 -0.26 11.48
N ILE A 38 18.08 -0.46 12.13
CA ILE A 38 17.12 0.64 12.35
C ILE A 38 17.81 1.77 13.13
N SER A 39 17.67 3.00 12.67
CA SER A 39 18.27 4.19 13.28
C SER A 39 17.32 5.38 13.28
N HIS A 40 17.60 6.39 14.11
CA HIS A 40 16.88 7.66 14.09
C HIS A 40 17.07 8.48 12.81
N HIS A 41 17.98 8.07 11.93
CA HIS A 41 18.14 8.64 10.59
C HIS A 41 17.14 8.09 9.57
N ASP A 42 16.50 6.98 9.88
CA ASP A 42 15.53 6.34 9.01
C ASP A 42 14.15 7.00 9.14
N ARG A 43 13.33 6.87 8.12
CA ARG A 43 11.95 7.34 8.13
C ARG A 43 11.02 6.28 7.57
N ILE A 44 9.85 6.17 8.22
CA ILE A 44 8.73 5.46 7.65
C ILE A 44 7.76 6.52 7.14
N TYR A 45 7.44 6.43 5.86
CA TYR A 45 6.43 7.24 5.20
C TYR A 45 5.16 6.44 5.01
N ALA A 46 4.00 7.05 5.28
CA ALA A 46 2.70 6.44 5.01
C ALA A 46 1.87 7.40 4.14
N ALA A 47 1.41 6.92 2.99
CA ALA A 47 0.56 7.68 2.08
C ALA A 47 -0.91 7.56 2.49
N GLU A 48 -1.58 8.66 2.76
CA GLU A 48 -2.88 8.71 3.42
C GLU A 48 -3.92 9.37 2.51
N GLN A 49 -4.84 8.55 2.03
CA GLN A 49 -5.71 8.93 0.92
C GLN A 49 -6.71 10.03 1.28
N PHE A 50 -7.35 9.95 2.45
CA PHE A 50 -8.42 10.90 2.78
C PHE A 50 -7.96 12.14 3.54
N SER A 51 -6.85 12.08 4.24
CA SER A 51 -6.23 13.27 4.82
C SER A 51 -5.36 14.05 3.84
N ASN A 52 -5.06 13.49 2.67
CA ASN A 52 -4.19 14.11 1.66
C ASN A 52 -2.78 14.41 2.19
N THR A 53 -2.26 13.51 3.01
CA THR A 53 -0.99 13.66 3.71
C THR A 53 -0.04 12.49 3.47
N VAL A 54 1.22 12.71 3.81
CA VAL A 54 2.20 11.65 4.02
C VAL A 54 2.69 11.77 5.45
N SER A 55 2.38 10.81 6.31
CA SER A 55 2.94 10.74 7.66
C SER A 55 4.41 10.36 7.62
N VAL A 56 5.20 10.98 8.52
CA VAL A 56 6.62 10.71 8.70
C VAL A 56 6.85 10.22 10.13
N THR A 57 7.34 9.00 10.25
CA THR A 57 7.49 8.30 11.54
C THR A 57 8.96 7.91 11.78
N ASP A 58 9.43 8.07 13.00
CA ASP A 58 10.72 7.54 13.47
C ASP A 58 10.56 6.06 13.85
N PRO A 59 11.31 5.14 13.21
CA PRO A 59 11.16 3.70 13.46
C PRO A 59 11.78 3.23 14.78
N VAL A 60 12.73 3.96 15.38
CA VAL A 60 13.36 3.57 16.64
C VAL A 60 12.37 3.71 17.78
N ASP A 61 11.76 4.90 17.89
CA ASP A 61 10.80 5.22 18.95
C ASP A 61 9.36 4.82 18.59
N ASN A 62 9.11 4.39 17.33
CA ASN A 62 7.77 4.17 16.78
C ASN A 62 6.88 5.40 16.98
N LYS A 63 7.41 6.58 16.65
CA LYS A 63 6.78 7.86 16.93
C LYS A 63 6.51 8.67 15.67
N LEU A 64 5.28 9.12 15.52
CA LEU A 64 4.93 10.09 14.48
C LEU A 64 5.69 11.40 14.72
N LEU A 65 6.43 11.86 13.72
CA LEU A 65 7.17 13.13 13.72
C LEU A 65 6.32 14.29 13.22
N GLY A 66 5.39 14.01 12.34
CA GLY A 66 4.47 14.94 11.70
C GLY A 66 4.02 14.45 10.34
N VAL A 67 3.34 15.31 9.59
CA VAL A 67 2.81 15.00 8.26
C VAL A 67 3.27 16.03 7.23
N ILE A 68 3.52 15.57 6.01
CA ILE A 68 3.69 16.39 4.80
C ILE A 68 2.30 16.55 4.17
N ARG A 69 1.80 17.78 4.02
CA ARG A 69 0.50 18.02 3.38
C ARG A 69 0.67 18.19 1.88
N LEU A 70 0.00 17.33 1.11
CA LEU A 70 -0.06 17.44 -0.36
C LEU A 70 -1.35 18.09 -0.83
N GLY A 71 -2.39 18.06 -0.03
CA GLY A 71 -3.68 18.67 -0.28
C GLY A 71 -4.38 19.13 1.00
N ASP A 72 -5.61 19.62 0.86
CA ASP A 72 -6.43 20.04 1.99
C ASP A 72 -7.25 18.86 2.53
N PRO A 73 -7.14 18.50 3.81
CA PRO A 73 -7.94 17.43 4.41
C PRO A 73 -9.43 17.79 4.50
N GLN A 74 -9.76 19.08 4.49
CA GLN A 74 -11.14 19.58 4.52
C GLN A 74 -11.31 20.73 3.54
N PRO A 75 -11.44 20.47 2.22
CA PRO A 75 -11.64 21.53 1.26
C PRO A 75 -12.94 22.27 1.55
N GLY A 76 -12.83 23.56 1.83
CA GLY A 76 -13.96 24.45 2.14
C GLY A 76 -14.90 24.74 0.96
N ASN A 77 -14.67 24.08 -0.16
CA ASN A 77 -15.37 24.37 -1.40
C ASN A 77 -15.54 23.08 -2.22
N PHE A 78 -16.75 22.84 -2.68
CA PHE A 78 -17.16 21.68 -3.47
C PHE A 78 -17.17 21.96 -4.97
N SER A 79 -16.38 22.93 -5.44
CA SER A 79 -16.18 23.13 -6.87
C SER A 79 -15.57 21.84 -7.48
N PRO A 80 -16.00 21.41 -8.69
CA PRO A 80 -15.34 20.32 -9.40
C PRO A 80 -13.87 20.59 -9.75
N LEU A 81 -13.38 21.79 -9.46
CA LEU A 81 -11.98 22.21 -9.60
C LEU A 81 -11.21 22.12 -8.28
N TYR A 82 -11.53 21.18 -7.40
CA TYR A 82 -10.80 21.01 -6.14
C TYR A 82 -9.31 20.87 -6.36
N LYS A 83 -8.58 21.77 -5.77
CA LYS A 83 -7.13 21.63 -5.63
C LYS A 83 -6.72 20.90 -4.33
N GLY A 84 -7.66 20.72 -3.41
CA GLY A 84 -7.41 20.19 -2.08
C GLY A 84 -7.49 18.66 -1.97
N GLN A 85 -8.36 18.01 -2.77
CA GLN A 85 -8.55 16.55 -2.74
C GLN A 85 -7.61 15.86 -3.72
N VAL A 86 -6.40 15.58 -3.29
CA VAL A 86 -5.39 14.95 -4.15
C VAL A 86 -5.43 13.42 -4.08
N LEU A 87 -5.99 12.83 -3.03
CA LEU A 87 -6.12 11.39 -2.80
C LEU A 87 -4.76 10.69 -2.89
N VAL A 88 -3.92 10.94 -1.91
CA VAL A 88 -2.56 10.37 -1.81
C VAL A 88 -2.64 8.85 -1.73
N HIS A 89 -1.81 8.14 -2.51
CA HIS A 89 -1.93 6.68 -2.62
C HIS A 89 -0.57 5.97 -2.62
N GLY A 90 0.00 5.70 -3.80
CA GLY A 90 1.20 4.91 -3.95
C GLY A 90 2.48 5.71 -3.73
N MET A 91 3.58 5.06 -3.35
CA MET A 91 4.86 5.72 -3.22
C MET A 91 6.06 4.79 -3.37
N GLY A 92 7.17 5.37 -3.83
CA GLY A 92 8.48 4.76 -3.88
C GLY A 92 9.56 5.79 -3.60
N PHE A 93 10.80 5.36 -3.49
CA PHE A 93 11.93 6.27 -3.23
C PHE A 93 13.13 5.98 -4.12
N SER A 94 13.99 6.99 -4.29
CA SER A 94 15.21 6.88 -5.09
C SER A 94 16.24 5.94 -4.45
N PRO A 95 17.09 5.25 -5.25
CA PRO A 95 18.12 4.36 -4.73
C PRO A 95 19.14 5.04 -3.79
N ASP A 96 19.31 6.35 -3.90
CA ASP A 96 20.16 7.14 -2.99
C ASP A 96 19.43 7.59 -1.73
N HIS A 97 18.16 7.22 -1.57
CA HIS A 97 17.27 7.53 -0.45
C HIS A 97 16.93 9.02 -0.25
N LYS A 98 17.21 9.87 -1.24
CA LYS A 98 17.04 11.35 -1.11
C LYS A 98 15.75 11.90 -1.68
N THR A 99 15.01 11.08 -2.44
CA THR A 99 13.79 11.53 -3.09
C THR A 99 12.69 10.49 -2.90
N LEU A 100 11.56 10.91 -2.36
CA LEU A 100 10.33 10.14 -2.30
C LEU A 100 9.45 10.56 -3.47
N ALA A 101 8.90 9.60 -4.22
CA ALA A 101 7.89 9.82 -5.26
C ALA A 101 6.53 9.38 -4.72
N VAL A 102 5.56 10.30 -4.64
CA VAL A 102 4.24 10.07 -4.04
C VAL A 102 3.16 10.31 -5.07
N VAL A 103 2.37 9.30 -5.34
CA VAL A 103 1.25 9.36 -6.27
C VAL A 103 0.02 9.96 -5.60
N SER A 104 -0.68 10.81 -6.32
CA SER A 104 -1.99 11.36 -5.95
C SER A 104 -3.01 11.03 -7.04
N ILE A 105 -3.93 10.11 -6.72
CA ILE A 105 -4.92 9.58 -7.69
C ILE A 105 -5.87 10.67 -8.17
N GLY A 106 -6.37 11.49 -7.25
CA GLY A 106 -7.40 12.50 -7.55
C GLY A 106 -6.88 13.69 -8.34
N SER A 107 -5.62 14.07 -8.17
CA SER A 107 -4.97 15.14 -8.92
C SER A 107 -4.22 14.66 -10.16
N ASN A 108 -4.15 13.34 -10.41
CA ASN A 108 -3.40 12.75 -11.51
C ASN A 108 -1.93 13.20 -11.53
N SER A 109 -1.27 13.14 -10.39
CA SER A 109 0.08 13.68 -10.24
C SER A 109 1.01 12.79 -9.40
N VAL A 110 2.29 13.04 -9.54
CA VAL A 110 3.36 12.51 -8.69
C VAL A 110 4.08 13.69 -8.06
N SER A 111 4.13 13.73 -6.73
CA SER A 111 4.92 14.70 -5.96
C SER A 111 6.27 14.10 -5.63
N PHE A 112 7.35 14.80 -5.98
CA PHE A 112 8.71 14.45 -5.63
C PHE A 112 9.12 15.23 -4.38
N ILE A 113 9.49 14.52 -3.31
CA ILE A 113 9.76 15.09 -1.99
C ILE A 113 11.21 14.82 -1.62
N ASP A 114 11.88 15.82 -1.11
CA ASP A 114 13.21 15.69 -0.53
C ASP A 114 13.10 15.04 0.87
N THR A 115 13.75 13.90 1.07
CA THR A 115 13.63 13.14 2.33
C THR A 115 14.33 13.82 3.50
N ALA A 116 15.39 14.60 3.23
CA ALA A 116 16.13 15.29 4.28
C ALA A 116 15.36 16.48 4.87
N THR A 117 14.61 17.20 4.02
CA THR A 117 13.91 18.42 4.39
C THR A 117 12.39 18.29 4.38
N ASN A 118 11.85 17.18 3.89
CA ASN A 118 10.41 16.95 3.66
C ASN A 118 9.75 17.97 2.71
N ALA A 119 10.54 18.70 1.93
CA ALA A 119 10.06 19.71 0.99
C ALA A 119 9.61 19.07 -0.32
N ILE A 120 8.50 19.52 -0.90
CA ILE A 120 8.08 19.16 -2.25
C ILE A 120 9.04 19.82 -3.24
N LYS A 121 9.83 19.00 -3.96
CA LYS A 121 10.79 19.48 -4.98
C LYS A 121 10.10 19.77 -6.30
N HIS A 122 9.16 18.92 -6.69
CA HIS A 122 8.45 19.01 -7.97
C HIS A 122 7.13 18.27 -7.93
N VAL A 123 6.19 18.65 -8.80
CA VAL A 123 4.94 17.93 -9.05
C VAL A 123 4.81 17.70 -10.55
N THR A 124 4.75 16.43 -10.96
CA THR A 124 4.56 16.02 -12.36
C THR A 124 3.15 15.50 -12.55
N TYR A 125 2.41 16.08 -13.51
CA TYR A 125 1.11 15.56 -13.89
C TYR A 125 1.26 14.44 -14.91
N VAL A 126 0.47 13.37 -14.73
CA VAL A 126 0.43 12.18 -15.57
C VAL A 126 -1.00 11.90 -16.04
N GLY A 127 -1.27 10.75 -16.62
CA GLY A 127 -2.63 10.38 -17.02
C GLY A 127 -3.54 10.05 -15.84
N ARG A 128 -4.76 9.59 -16.14
CA ARG A 128 -5.85 9.40 -15.17
C ARG A 128 -5.56 8.30 -14.15
N SER A 129 -5.87 8.60 -12.90
CA SER A 129 -5.82 7.66 -11.77
C SER A 129 -4.48 6.90 -11.71
N PRO A 130 -3.34 7.59 -11.63
CA PRO A 130 -2.06 6.94 -11.40
C PRO A 130 -2.14 6.18 -10.07
N HIS A 131 -1.37 5.07 -9.95
CA HIS A 131 -1.51 4.23 -8.77
C HIS A 131 -0.21 4.09 -7.98
N GLU A 132 0.90 3.75 -8.66
CA GLU A 132 2.23 3.60 -8.02
C GLU A 132 3.31 4.31 -8.83
N ALA A 133 4.36 4.75 -8.13
CA ALA A 133 5.54 5.37 -8.73
C ALA A 133 6.81 4.79 -8.12
N PHE A 134 7.62 4.07 -8.92
CA PHE A 134 8.88 3.50 -8.46
C PHE A 134 10.05 3.93 -9.35
N PHE A 135 11.17 4.23 -8.71
CA PHE A 135 12.43 4.44 -9.40
C PHE A 135 12.95 3.13 -9.97
N THR A 136 13.55 3.18 -11.15
CA THR A 136 14.36 2.06 -11.65
C THR A 136 15.55 1.82 -10.71
N PRO A 137 16.05 0.58 -10.60
CA PRO A 137 17.18 0.27 -9.71
C PRO A 137 18.45 1.09 -9.96
N ASP A 138 18.66 1.56 -11.19
CA ASP A 138 19.76 2.48 -11.54
C ASP A 138 19.45 3.96 -11.21
N GLY A 139 18.24 4.26 -10.76
CA GLY A 139 17.78 5.58 -10.36
C GLY A 139 17.51 6.57 -11.49
N ARG A 140 17.58 6.16 -12.76
CA ARG A 140 17.48 7.09 -13.91
C ARG A 140 16.05 7.44 -14.31
N GLU A 141 15.12 6.55 -14.01
CA GLU A 141 13.71 6.70 -14.38
C GLU A 141 12.80 6.48 -13.18
N VAL A 142 11.65 7.11 -13.23
CA VAL A 142 10.51 6.79 -12.36
C VAL A 142 9.39 6.27 -13.24
N TRP A 143 9.01 5.03 -13.03
CA TRP A 143 7.87 4.44 -13.73
C TRP A 143 6.62 4.65 -12.90
N VAL A 144 5.57 5.16 -13.55
CA VAL A 144 4.27 5.43 -12.91
C VAL A 144 3.20 4.62 -13.60
N THR A 145 2.54 3.73 -12.88
CA THR A 145 1.37 3.01 -13.40
C THR A 145 0.20 3.98 -13.57
N VAL A 146 -0.28 4.18 -14.79
CA VAL A 146 -1.45 5.02 -15.08
C VAL A 146 -2.68 4.13 -15.17
N ARG A 147 -3.23 3.78 -14.01
CA ARG A 147 -4.27 2.76 -13.85
C ARG A 147 -5.56 3.05 -14.61
N GLY A 148 -5.93 4.31 -14.74
CA GLY A 148 -7.11 4.74 -15.51
C GLY A 148 -6.95 4.66 -17.02
N GLU A 149 -5.78 4.21 -17.50
CA GLU A 149 -5.39 4.14 -18.91
C GLU A 149 -4.68 2.82 -19.25
N ASN A 150 -3.80 2.81 -20.23
CA ASN A 150 -3.15 1.60 -20.76
C ASN A 150 -1.63 1.78 -20.94
N TYR A 151 -0.98 2.55 -20.06
CA TYR A 151 0.46 2.78 -20.17
C TYR A 151 1.12 3.02 -18.80
N ILE A 152 2.43 2.86 -18.80
CA ILE A 152 3.32 3.34 -17.75
C ILE A 152 3.90 4.67 -18.22
N SER A 153 3.75 5.72 -17.42
CA SER A 153 4.45 7.00 -17.63
C SER A 153 5.89 6.84 -17.14
N VAL A 154 6.86 7.07 -18.00
CA VAL A 154 8.29 7.02 -17.68
C VAL A 154 8.79 8.44 -17.50
N ILE A 155 9.14 8.80 -16.28
CA ILE A 155 9.61 10.12 -15.90
C ILE A 155 11.13 10.09 -15.74
N ASP A 156 11.81 11.08 -16.29
CA ASP A 156 13.24 11.34 -16.04
C ASP A 156 13.44 11.75 -14.58
N SER A 157 14.27 11.03 -13.84
CA SER A 157 14.42 11.22 -12.38
C SER A 157 15.14 12.50 -11.95
N GLU A 158 15.88 13.14 -12.87
CA GLU A 158 16.58 14.41 -12.62
C GLU A 158 15.72 15.62 -13.00
N LYS A 159 15.00 15.52 -14.13
CA LYS A 159 14.18 16.60 -14.69
C LYS A 159 12.75 16.58 -14.16
N PHE A 160 12.33 15.45 -13.59
CA PHE A 160 10.95 15.20 -13.17
C PHE A 160 9.92 15.41 -14.28
N ALA A 161 10.29 15.13 -15.52
CA ALA A 161 9.44 15.29 -16.70
C ALA A 161 9.18 13.94 -17.37
N GLU A 162 7.95 13.70 -17.85
CA GLU A 162 7.64 12.52 -18.66
C GLU A 162 8.51 12.52 -19.94
N LYS A 163 9.29 11.45 -20.14
CA LYS A 163 10.15 11.29 -21.30
C LYS A 163 9.58 10.33 -22.35
N THR A 164 8.80 9.35 -21.91
CA THR A 164 8.15 8.36 -22.81
C THR A 164 7.05 7.61 -22.08
N ARG A 165 6.32 6.78 -22.83
CA ARG A 165 5.26 5.91 -22.31
C ARG A 165 5.49 4.48 -22.79
N ILE A 166 5.33 3.53 -21.87
CA ILE A 166 5.35 2.10 -22.19
C ILE A 166 3.91 1.63 -22.32
N GLN A 167 3.50 1.22 -23.50
CA GLN A 167 2.18 0.71 -23.73
C GLN A 167 2.02 -0.68 -23.09
N VAL A 168 1.01 -0.82 -22.24
CA VAL A 168 0.67 -2.07 -21.52
C VAL A 168 -0.84 -2.30 -21.61
N PRO A 169 -1.35 -3.47 -21.23
CA PRO A 169 -2.79 -3.68 -21.12
C PRO A 169 -3.47 -2.67 -20.20
N ALA A 170 -4.72 -2.34 -20.47
CA ALA A 170 -5.48 -1.35 -19.69
C ALA A 170 -5.51 -1.70 -18.21
N GLY A 171 -5.40 -0.67 -17.37
CA GLY A 171 -5.44 -0.81 -15.92
C GLY A 171 -4.17 -1.33 -15.26
N PRO A 172 -2.96 -0.86 -15.66
CA PRO A 172 -1.76 -1.19 -14.91
C PRO A 172 -1.93 -0.75 -13.45
N GLY A 173 -1.98 -1.71 -12.52
CA GLY A 173 -2.26 -1.44 -11.12
C GLY A 173 -1.00 -1.15 -10.33
N MET A 174 -0.09 -2.08 -10.33
CA MET A 174 1.14 -2.02 -9.55
C MET A 174 2.32 -2.51 -10.38
N GLN A 175 3.51 -2.09 -10.02
CA GLN A 175 4.76 -2.52 -10.64
C GLN A 175 5.84 -2.76 -9.60
N ILE A 176 6.82 -3.58 -9.97
CA ILE A 176 8.06 -3.77 -9.21
C ILE A 176 9.19 -4.13 -10.17
N PHE A 177 10.41 -3.81 -9.81
CA PHE A 177 11.60 -4.18 -10.59
C PHE A 177 12.27 -5.44 -10.04
N SER A 178 12.90 -6.20 -10.95
CA SER A 178 13.84 -7.24 -10.52
C SER A 178 15.02 -6.60 -9.77
N PRO A 179 15.58 -7.27 -8.75
CA PRO A 179 16.70 -6.72 -8.00
C PRO A 179 17.93 -6.39 -8.87
N ASP A 180 18.10 -7.10 -9.98
CA ASP A 180 19.18 -6.84 -10.95
C ASP A 180 18.87 -5.73 -11.96
N GLY A 181 17.72 -5.10 -11.87
CA GLY A 181 17.27 -3.99 -12.71
C GLY A 181 16.93 -4.33 -14.16
N LYS A 182 16.87 -5.62 -14.53
CA LYS A 182 16.61 -6.01 -15.92
C LYS A 182 15.16 -5.96 -16.32
N TYR A 183 14.25 -6.28 -15.39
CA TYR A 183 12.84 -6.43 -15.66
C TYR A 183 11.99 -5.57 -14.73
N GLY A 184 10.93 -4.99 -15.30
CA GLY A 184 9.77 -4.46 -14.58
C GLY A 184 8.62 -5.44 -14.71
N TYR A 185 8.00 -5.80 -13.59
CA TYR A 185 6.82 -6.65 -13.53
C TYR A 185 5.61 -5.76 -13.24
N ILE A 186 4.63 -5.73 -14.14
CA ILE A 186 3.45 -4.86 -14.03
C ILE A 186 2.20 -5.74 -14.00
N CYS A 187 1.51 -5.77 -12.87
CA CYS A 187 0.24 -6.46 -12.77
C CYS A 187 -0.94 -5.54 -13.07
N SER A 188 -2.00 -6.11 -13.64
CA SER A 188 -3.17 -5.36 -14.04
C SER A 188 -4.26 -5.36 -12.96
N SER A 189 -5.05 -4.27 -12.91
CA SER A 189 -6.27 -4.18 -12.13
C SER A 189 -7.53 -4.51 -12.95
N PHE A 190 -7.45 -4.58 -14.29
CA PHE A 190 -8.61 -4.73 -15.16
C PHE A 190 -8.50 -5.90 -16.14
N ASN A 191 -7.29 -6.42 -16.34
CA ASN A 191 -7.04 -7.57 -17.21
C ASN A 191 -6.41 -8.72 -16.41
N PRO A 192 -6.73 -9.98 -16.72
CA PRO A 192 -6.19 -11.13 -15.99
C PRO A 192 -4.76 -11.48 -16.46
N GLU A 193 -3.87 -10.49 -16.50
CA GLU A 193 -2.47 -10.69 -16.89
C GLU A 193 -1.51 -9.73 -16.19
N THR A 194 -0.33 -10.23 -15.86
CA THR A 194 0.86 -9.47 -15.48
C THR A 194 1.82 -9.45 -16.66
N VAL A 195 2.32 -8.29 -17.06
CA VAL A 195 3.34 -8.18 -18.11
C VAL A 195 4.72 -8.03 -17.51
N VAL A 196 5.72 -8.60 -18.19
CA VAL A 196 7.14 -8.41 -17.88
C VAL A 196 7.73 -7.52 -18.95
N VAL A 197 8.37 -6.43 -18.54
CA VAL A 197 8.94 -5.41 -19.43
C VAL A 197 10.46 -5.38 -19.24
N SER A 198 11.22 -5.39 -20.32
CA SER A 198 12.66 -5.09 -20.29
C SER A 198 12.85 -3.62 -19.90
N VAL A 199 13.63 -3.36 -18.84
CA VAL A 199 13.90 -1.98 -18.40
C VAL A 199 14.75 -1.24 -19.45
N ALA A 200 15.68 -1.93 -20.11
CA ALA A 200 16.57 -1.33 -21.08
C ALA A 200 15.86 -0.86 -22.37
N ASP A 201 14.89 -1.65 -22.83
CA ASP A 201 14.26 -1.44 -24.15
C ASP A 201 12.82 -0.96 -24.04
N HIS A 202 12.25 -0.93 -22.84
CA HIS A 202 10.82 -0.63 -22.59
C HIS A 202 9.85 -1.58 -23.34
N ALA A 203 10.31 -2.77 -23.71
CA ALA A 203 9.57 -3.75 -24.47
C ALA A 203 8.94 -4.82 -23.56
N ILE A 204 7.70 -5.23 -23.85
CA ILE A 204 7.08 -6.39 -23.19
C ILE A 204 7.80 -7.66 -23.68
N VAL A 205 8.42 -8.40 -22.77
CA VAL A 205 9.16 -9.63 -23.04
C VAL A 205 8.42 -10.90 -22.62
N ALA A 206 7.44 -10.79 -21.73
CA ALA A 206 6.61 -11.91 -21.32
C ALA A 206 5.24 -11.46 -20.77
N ARG A 207 4.33 -12.42 -20.67
CA ARG A 207 2.99 -12.27 -20.09
C ARG A 207 2.71 -13.43 -19.17
N VAL A 208 2.28 -13.15 -17.96
CA VAL A 208 1.91 -14.15 -16.94
C VAL A 208 0.42 -14.02 -16.65
N LYS A 209 -0.31 -15.13 -16.77
CA LYS A 209 -1.76 -15.14 -16.53
C LYS A 209 -2.07 -14.93 -15.05
N GLN A 210 -3.04 -14.04 -14.76
CA GLN A 210 -3.67 -13.88 -13.44
C GLN A 210 -4.97 -14.68 -13.37
N GLU A 211 -5.31 -15.22 -12.20
CA GLU A 211 -6.61 -15.90 -11.97
C GLU A 211 -7.78 -14.92 -11.83
N SER A 212 -7.48 -13.64 -11.56
CA SER A 212 -8.44 -12.55 -11.47
C SER A 212 -7.85 -11.28 -12.07
N PRO A 213 -8.65 -10.39 -12.65
CA PRO A 213 -8.14 -9.15 -13.22
C PRO A 213 -7.61 -8.16 -12.18
N PHE A 214 -8.01 -8.24 -10.89
CA PHE A 214 -7.67 -7.22 -9.91
C PHE A 214 -6.47 -7.58 -9.04
N CYS A 215 -5.30 -7.09 -9.45
CA CYS A 215 -4.05 -7.16 -8.69
C CYS A 215 -3.76 -5.81 -8.00
N PRO A 216 -3.91 -5.68 -6.68
CA PRO A 216 -3.55 -4.46 -5.96
C PRO A 216 -2.06 -4.30 -5.70
N ASN A 217 -1.28 -5.41 -5.65
CA ASN A 217 0.14 -5.34 -5.32
C ASN A 217 0.96 -6.47 -5.91
N ILE A 218 2.23 -6.19 -6.18
CA ILE A 218 3.22 -7.12 -6.69
C ILE A 218 4.58 -6.85 -6.03
N ALA A 219 5.32 -7.91 -5.70
CA ALA A 219 6.61 -7.84 -5.05
C ALA A 219 7.59 -8.87 -5.61
N ALA A 220 8.86 -8.50 -5.76
CA ALA A 220 9.95 -9.41 -6.13
C ALA A 220 10.67 -9.90 -4.88
N SER A 221 10.98 -11.19 -4.82
CA SER A 221 11.76 -11.74 -3.71
C SER A 221 13.17 -11.17 -3.68
N PRO A 222 13.77 -11.02 -2.49
CA PRO A 222 15.10 -10.41 -2.35
C PRO A 222 16.23 -11.12 -3.10
N ASP A 223 16.09 -12.42 -3.33
CA ASP A 223 17.05 -13.22 -4.11
C ASP A 223 16.84 -13.10 -5.63
N GLY A 224 15.75 -12.42 -6.07
CA GLY A 224 15.41 -12.28 -7.47
C GLY A 224 14.95 -13.56 -8.16
N GLU A 225 14.48 -14.56 -7.41
CA GLU A 225 14.00 -15.83 -7.97
C GLU A 225 12.49 -15.87 -8.17
N GLN A 226 11.73 -15.13 -7.35
CA GLN A 226 10.28 -15.18 -7.35
C GLN A 226 9.65 -13.80 -7.44
N VAL A 227 8.49 -13.73 -8.07
CA VAL A 227 7.58 -12.58 -8.02
C VAL A 227 6.23 -13.05 -7.47
N TRP A 228 5.77 -12.36 -6.43
CA TRP A 228 4.49 -12.60 -5.79
C TRP A 228 3.54 -11.46 -6.09
N PHE A 229 2.31 -11.76 -6.45
CA PHE A 229 1.28 -10.76 -6.64
C PHE A 229 -0.05 -11.18 -6.04
N THR A 230 -0.75 -10.20 -5.49
CA THR A 230 -2.01 -10.43 -4.78
C THR A 230 -3.20 -10.29 -5.72
N LEU A 231 -4.27 -11.05 -5.43
CA LEU A 231 -5.53 -11.03 -6.17
C LEU A 231 -6.68 -10.79 -5.20
N LYS A 232 -7.02 -9.52 -5.03
CA LYS A 232 -7.95 -9.03 -3.99
C LYS A 232 -9.35 -9.62 -4.10
N ASP A 233 -9.85 -9.75 -5.34
CA ASP A 233 -11.22 -10.18 -5.60
C ASP A 233 -11.48 -11.67 -5.31
N VAL A 234 -10.44 -12.48 -5.40
CA VAL A 234 -10.54 -13.94 -5.19
C VAL A 234 -9.86 -14.38 -3.90
N GLY A 235 -9.21 -13.48 -3.16
CA GLY A 235 -8.56 -13.78 -1.88
C GLY A 235 -7.34 -14.69 -2.03
N LYS A 236 -6.54 -14.47 -3.08
CA LYS A 236 -5.39 -15.31 -3.43
C LYS A 236 -4.12 -14.50 -3.59
N THR A 237 -3.00 -15.20 -3.57
CA THR A 237 -1.68 -14.69 -3.98
C THR A 237 -1.08 -15.68 -4.97
N GLN A 238 -0.61 -15.17 -6.12
CA GLN A 238 0.07 -16.00 -7.12
C GLN A 238 1.57 -15.72 -7.11
N VAL A 239 2.34 -16.75 -7.47
CA VAL A 239 3.81 -16.72 -7.54
C VAL A 239 4.26 -17.21 -8.91
N PHE A 240 5.24 -16.54 -9.50
CA PHE A 240 5.91 -16.96 -10.72
C PHE A 240 7.42 -16.77 -10.64
N ASN A 241 8.18 -17.45 -11.51
CA ASN A 241 9.63 -17.28 -11.62
C ASN A 241 9.98 -15.87 -12.09
N ALA A 242 10.83 -15.16 -11.36
CA ALA A 242 11.28 -13.82 -11.72
C ALA A 242 12.20 -13.78 -12.94
N LYS A 243 12.66 -14.95 -13.41
CA LYS A 243 13.57 -15.12 -14.55
C LYS A 243 12.89 -15.85 -15.70
N PRO A 244 13.36 -15.66 -16.94
CA PRO A 244 12.86 -16.43 -18.08
C PRO A 244 12.85 -17.94 -17.81
N PRO A 245 11.78 -18.66 -18.19
CA PRO A 245 10.65 -18.23 -19.01
C PRO A 245 9.47 -17.64 -18.22
N PHE A 246 9.60 -17.18 -16.96
CA PHE A 246 8.60 -16.54 -16.12
C PHE A 246 7.38 -17.44 -15.84
N ASN A 247 7.61 -18.71 -15.64
CA ASN A 247 6.53 -19.68 -15.42
C ASN A 247 5.83 -19.47 -14.07
N PRO A 248 4.50 -19.64 -14.03
CA PRO A 248 3.77 -19.74 -12.77
C PRO A 248 4.32 -20.89 -11.89
N ILE A 249 4.43 -20.63 -10.59
CA ILE A 249 4.92 -21.60 -9.59
C ILE A 249 3.78 -22.08 -8.72
N LYS A 250 3.03 -21.15 -8.13
CA LYS A 250 2.04 -21.45 -7.09
C LYS A 250 0.92 -20.43 -7.06
N THR A 251 -0.28 -20.89 -6.71
CA THR A 251 -1.38 -20.06 -6.22
C THR A 251 -1.67 -20.46 -4.78
N ILE A 252 -1.78 -19.49 -3.89
CA ILE A 252 -1.99 -19.64 -2.44
C ILE A 252 -3.34 -19.02 -2.10
N GLU A 253 -4.19 -19.73 -1.38
CA GLU A 253 -5.41 -19.20 -0.78
C GLU A 253 -5.01 -18.33 0.43
N THR A 254 -5.15 -17.01 0.32
CA THR A 254 -4.70 -16.09 1.35
C THR A 254 -5.83 -15.51 2.18
N GLY A 255 -6.99 -15.24 1.60
CA GLY A 255 -8.17 -14.77 2.32
C GLY A 255 -8.83 -13.54 1.69
N PRO A 256 -10.01 -13.15 2.19
CA PRO A 256 -10.80 -12.05 1.63
C PRO A 256 -10.05 -10.70 1.74
N ILE A 257 -10.16 -9.89 0.70
CA ILE A 257 -9.46 -8.59 0.61
C ILE A 257 -7.95 -8.77 0.85
N THR A 258 -7.33 -9.73 0.15
CA THR A 258 -5.86 -9.83 0.09
C THR A 258 -5.32 -8.57 -0.58
N ASN A 259 -4.57 -7.75 0.18
CA ASN A 259 -4.09 -6.45 -0.28
C ASN A 259 -2.64 -6.51 -0.78
N HIS A 260 -1.67 -6.37 0.10
CA HIS A 260 -0.26 -6.25 -0.28
C HIS A 260 0.58 -7.45 0.17
N VAL A 261 1.68 -7.66 -0.52
CA VAL A 261 2.72 -8.63 -0.16
C VAL A 261 4.08 -7.93 -0.15
N ASN A 262 4.91 -8.26 0.82
CA ASN A 262 6.31 -7.85 0.85
C ASN A 262 7.15 -8.90 1.58
N PHE A 263 8.46 -8.78 1.49
CA PHE A 263 9.38 -9.77 2.04
C PHE A 263 10.20 -9.19 3.17
N ALA A 264 10.49 -10.02 4.18
CA ALA A 264 11.53 -9.72 5.16
C ALA A 264 12.50 -10.88 5.27
N ARG A 265 13.78 -10.56 5.40
CA ARG A 265 14.79 -11.51 5.82
C ARG A 265 14.79 -11.58 7.34
N ALA A 266 14.72 -12.78 7.86
CA ALA A 266 14.86 -13.07 9.26
C ALA A 266 15.98 -14.12 9.45
N PRO A 267 16.47 -14.37 10.66
CA PRO A 267 17.52 -15.35 10.89
C PRO A 267 17.23 -16.77 10.38
N LYS A 268 15.94 -17.10 10.22
CA LYS A 268 15.47 -18.41 9.73
C LYS A 268 15.18 -18.47 8.23
N GLY A 269 15.47 -17.42 7.48
CA GLY A 269 15.22 -17.35 6.03
C GLY A 269 14.42 -16.12 5.59
N THR A 270 14.03 -16.11 4.34
CA THR A 270 13.16 -15.08 3.77
C THR A 270 11.70 -15.49 3.89
N PHE A 271 10.86 -14.57 4.33
CA PHE A 271 9.43 -14.79 4.50
C PHE A 271 8.64 -13.75 3.72
N ALA A 272 7.52 -14.19 3.13
CA ALA A 272 6.53 -13.30 2.53
C ALA A 272 5.45 -12.95 3.55
N TYR A 273 5.23 -11.66 3.75
CA TYR A 273 4.19 -11.12 4.62
C TYR A 273 3.06 -10.58 3.74
N VAL A 274 1.85 -11.10 3.92
CA VAL A 274 0.68 -10.77 3.10
C VAL A 274 -0.41 -10.16 3.98
N THR A 275 -0.86 -8.94 3.64
CA THR A 275 -1.94 -8.28 4.37
C THR A 275 -3.30 -8.78 3.90
N ILE A 276 -4.14 -9.22 4.84
CA ILE A 276 -5.49 -9.75 4.60
C ILE A 276 -6.50 -8.79 5.22
N GLY A 277 -6.97 -7.85 4.40
CA GLY A 277 -7.84 -6.77 4.88
C GLY A 277 -9.17 -7.25 5.43
N GLY A 278 -9.74 -8.31 4.87
CA GLY A 278 -11.04 -8.81 5.27
C GLY A 278 -11.06 -9.56 6.61
N THR A 279 -9.90 -10.03 7.08
CA THR A 279 -9.76 -10.73 8.36
C THR A 279 -8.90 -9.96 9.38
N ASN A 280 -8.44 -8.73 9.02
CA ASN A 280 -7.63 -7.87 9.88
C ASN A 280 -6.33 -8.55 10.36
N GLU A 281 -5.63 -9.21 9.45
CA GLU A 281 -4.46 -10.01 9.78
C GLU A 281 -3.35 -9.88 8.72
N VAL A 282 -2.15 -10.24 9.12
CA VAL A 282 -1.00 -10.47 8.24
C VAL A 282 -0.67 -11.95 8.29
N LYS A 283 -0.63 -12.61 7.13
CA LYS A 283 -0.17 -13.99 7.00
C LYS A 283 1.29 -14.03 6.58
N VAL A 284 2.05 -14.90 7.22
CA VAL A 284 3.48 -15.09 6.98
C VAL A 284 3.71 -16.43 6.32
N PHE A 285 4.33 -16.43 5.14
CA PHE A 285 4.61 -17.63 4.37
C PHE A 285 6.11 -17.82 4.19
N ARG A 286 6.54 -19.06 4.15
CA ARG A 286 7.87 -19.42 3.67
C ARG A 286 7.96 -19.19 2.17
N THR A 287 9.15 -18.81 1.68
CA THR A 287 9.37 -18.63 0.24
C THR A 287 9.85 -19.91 -0.46
N ASP A 288 10.34 -20.90 0.28
CA ASP A 288 10.89 -22.15 -0.25
C ASP A 288 9.81 -23.21 -0.54
N ASP A 289 8.77 -23.34 0.29
CA ASP A 289 7.71 -24.32 0.15
C ASP A 289 6.29 -23.73 0.15
N PHE A 290 6.17 -22.41 0.33
CA PHE A 290 4.90 -21.66 0.36
C PHE A 290 4.00 -22.01 1.55
N SER A 291 4.51 -22.68 2.56
CA SER A 291 3.75 -23.03 3.76
C SER A 291 3.46 -21.81 4.62
N LEU A 292 2.27 -21.79 5.24
CA LEU A 292 1.90 -20.78 6.23
C LEU A 292 2.67 -21.00 7.52
N VAL A 293 3.44 -20.00 7.93
CA VAL A 293 4.21 -20.02 9.18
C VAL A 293 3.33 -19.59 10.35
N THR A 294 2.63 -18.49 10.19
CA THR A 294 1.76 -17.93 11.23
C THR A 294 0.79 -16.90 10.65
N THR A 295 -0.22 -16.58 11.42
CA THR A 295 -1.16 -15.49 11.19
C THR A 295 -1.05 -14.50 12.35
N ILE A 296 -0.86 -13.22 12.04
CA ILE A 296 -0.65 -12.14 12.99
C ILE A 296 -1.90 -11.25 12.98
N PRO A 297 -2.70 -11.23 14.06
CA PRO A 297 -3.78 -10.26 14.18
C PRO A 297 -3.21 -8.84 14.21
N VAL A 298 -3.79 -7.94 13.42
CA VAL A 298 -3.44 -6.51 13.38
C VAL A 298 -4.70 -5.65 13.49
N GLY A 299 -4.60 -4.35 13.27
CA GLY A 299 -5.77 -3.48 13.24
C GLY A 299 -6.60 -3.60 11.95
N LYS A 300 -7.65 -2.79 11.85
CA LYS A 300 -8.68 -2.89 10.80
C LYS A 300 -8.15 -2.55 9.42
N LEU A 301 -8.45 -3.41 8.46
CA LEU A 301 -8.14 -3.31 7.04
C LEU A 301 -6.64 -3.05 6.79
N PRO A 302 -5.73 -4.00 7.11
CA PRO A 302 -4.33 -3.87 6.75
C PRO A 302 -4.18 -3.79 5.23
N HIS A 303 -3.37 -2.82 4.76
CA HIS A 303 -3.18 -2.52 3.35
C HIS A 303 -1.70 -2.51 2.97
N GLY A 304 -1.07 -1.34 2.84
CA GLY A 304 0.35 -1.23 2.51
C GLY A 304 1.27 -1.89 3.54
N ILE A 305 2.35 -2.51 3.08
CA ILE A 305 3.28 -3.25 3.93
C ILE A 305 4.73 -3.04 3.48
N TRP A 306 5.64 -2.84 4.44
CA TRP A 306 7.05 -2.60 4.13
C TRP A 306 7.98 -3.05 5.24
N PRO A 307 9.12 -3.72 4.94
CA PRO A 307 10.12 -4.11 5.93
C PRO A 307 11.09 -2.97 6.26
N SER A 308 11.69 -3.03 7.44
CA SER A 308 12.89 -2.26 7.78
C SER A 308 14.10 -2.71 6.96
N GLY A 309 15.13 -1.87 6.88
CA GLY A 309 16.35 -2.16 6.12
C GLY A 309 17.09 -3.42 6.60
N ASP A 310 17.02 -3.74 7.89
CA ASP A 310 17.60 -4.95 8.49
C ASP A 310 16.63 -6.16 8.56
N GLY A 311 15.39 -5.98 8.10
CA GLY A 311 14.37 -7.02 8.13
C GLY A 311 13.84 -7.39 9.53
N THR A 312 14.24 -6.68 10.59
CA THR A 312 13.79 -6.97 11.97
C THR A 312 12.38 -6.47 12.27
N ARG A 313 11.85 -5.59 11.42
CA ARG A 313 10.49 -5.02 11.50
C ARG A 313 9.77 -5.12 10.18
N ILE A 314 8.46 -5.25 10.27
CA ILE A 314 7.49 -5.03 9.18
C ILE A 314 6.53 -3.94 9.63
N TYR A 315 6.30 -2.97 8.77
CA TYR A 315 5.34 -1.88 8.99
C TYR A 315 4.13 -2.07 8.12
N VAL A 316 2.94 -1.90 8.69
CA VAL A 316 1.64 -2.16 8.03
C VAL A 316 0.72 -0.97 8.22
N GLY A 317 0.23 -0.39 7.14
CA GLY A 317 -0.82 0.62 7.15
C GLY A 317 -2.18 -0.01 7.45
N LEU A 318 -2.88 0.51 8.45
CA LEU A 318 -4.20 0.05 8.87
C LEU A 318 -5.24 1.04 8.36
N GLU A 319 -5.78 0.78 7.16
CA GLU A 319 -6.60 1.71 6.38
C GLU A 319 -7.85 2.20 7.15
N ASN A 320 -8.54 1.30 7.85
CA ASN A 320 -9.74 1.64 8.64
C ASN A 320 -9.46 1.78 10.15
N ALA A 321 -8.21 2.04 10.52
CA ALA A 321 -7.82 2.36 11.89
C ALA A 321 -6.92 3.61 11.98
N ASP A 322 -6.58 4.23 10.83
CA ASP A 322 -5.72 5.41 10.74
C ASP A 322 -4.43 5.27 11.55
N ALA A 323 -3.80 4.14 11.39
CA ALA A 323 -2.63 3.77 12.17
C ALA A 323 -1.59 3.01 11.33
N LEU A 324 -0.36 3.04 11.81
CA LEU A 324 0.74 2.22 11.35
C LEU A 324 1.06 1.17 12.42
N ALA A 325 0.95 -0.11 12.09
CA ALA A 325 1.39 -1.19 12.96
C ALA A 325 2.86 -1.55 12.68
N ALA A 326 3.65 -1.73 13.74
CA ALA A 326 5.00 -2.29 13.67
C ALA A 326 4.98 -3.74 14.18
N ILE A 327 5.47 -4.66 13.36
CA ILE A 327 5.55 -6.09 13.65
C ILE A 327 7.02 -6.48 13.82
N ASP A 328 7.37 -7.14 14.91
CA ASP A 328 8.68 -7.74 15.11
C ASP A 328 8.76 -9.08 14.37
N THR A 329 9.71 -9.22 13.45
CA THR A 329 9.81 -10.40 12.57
C THR A 329 10.38 -11.65 13.27
N ALA A 330 11.10 -11.49 14.37
CA ALA A 330 11.62 -12.61 15.14
C ALA A 330 10.53 -13.32 15.95
N THR A 331 9.58 -12.53 16.48
CA THR A 331 8.47 -13.03 17.31
C THR A 331 7.13 -13.09 16.56
N ASN A 332 7.02 -12.44 15.40
CA ASN A 332 5.78 -12.26 14.64
C ASN A 332 4.66 -11.64 15.51
N LYS A 333 4.99 -10.62 16.27
CA LYS A 333 4.04 -9.88 17.12
C LYS A 333 4.02 -8.40 16.79
N VAL A 334 2.85 -7.80 16.88
CA VAL A 334 2.72 -6.33 16.85
C VAL A 334 3.38 -5.77 18.11
N VAL A 335 4.33 -4.85 17.92
CA VAL A 335 5.08 -4.20 19.01
C VAL A 335 4.68 -2.72 19.18
N ALA A 336 4.06 -2.12 18.19
CA ALA A 336 3.53 -0.76 18.28
C ALA A 336 2.35 -0.56 17.32
N ASN A 337 1.42 0.32 17.71
CA ASN A 337 0.40 0.91 16.83
C ASN A 337 0.56 2.44 16.95
N ILE A 338 0.85 3.08 15.85
CA ILE A 338 1.20 4.50 15.78
C ILE A 338 0.06 5.22 15.05
N PRO A 339 -0.67 6.14 15.73
CA PRO A 339 -1.67 6.96 15.05
C PRO A 339 -1.05 7.83 13.96
N ILE A 340 -1.61 7.79 12.77
CA ILE A 340 -1.18 8.56 11.59
C ILE A 340 -2.39 9.20 10.89
N GLY A 341 -2.27 9.66 9.66
CA GLY A 341 -3.39 10.23 8.91
C GLY A 341 -4.37 9.18 8.39
N GLN A 342 -5.39 9.66 7.66
CA GLN A 342 -6.59 8.88 7.33
C GLN A 342 -6.41 7.99 6.12
N ALA A 343 -6.77 6.72 6.26
CA ALA A 343 -6.75 5.69 5.23
C ALA A 343 -5.35 5.50 4.59
N PRO A 344 -4.34 5.02 5.35
CA PRO A 344 -3.01 4.73 4.82
C PRO A 344 -3.08 3.61 3.76
N GLN A 345 -2.59 3.92 2.54
CA GLN A 345 -2.63 3.04 1.38
C GLN A 345 -1.27 2.38 1.13
N ALA A 346 -0.21 3.16 1.03
CA ALA A 346 1.15 2.68 0.83
C ALA A 346 2.05 3.05 2.00
N ILE A 347 3.04 2.20 2.25
CA ILE A 347 4.09 2.42 3.25
C ILE A 347 5.43 2.34 2.53
N ALA A 348 6.39 3.17 2.91
CA ALA A 348 7.78 3.08 2.52
C ALA A 348 8.69 3.28 3.72
N TYR A 349 9.64 2.38 3.91
CA TYR A 349 10.73 2.54 4.87
C TYR A 349 11.98 3.00 4.13
N VAL A 350 12.47 4.17 4.46
CA VAL A 350 13.64 4.78 3.79
C VAL A 350 14.80 4.85 4.78
N PRO A 351 15.81 3.99 4.62
CA PRO A 351 17.01 4.03 5.46
C PRO A 351 17.80 5.33 5.23
N ASN A 352 18.34 5.90 6.31
CA ASN A 352 19.17 7.11 6.26
C ASN A 352 18.52 8.30 5.50
N ALA A 353 17.20 8.40 5.56
CA ALA A 353 16.44 9.46 4.90
C ALA A 353 16.75 10.87 5.46
N ALA A 354 17.00 10.95 6.76
CA ALA A 354 17.24 12.21 7.47
C ALA A 354 18.70 12.32 7.94
N PRO A 355 19.50 13.20 7.33
CA PRO A 355 20.88 13.47 7.79
C PRO A 355 20.93 13.97 9.24
N ASN A 356 19.94 14.76 9.64
CA ASN A 356 19.73 15.17 11.03
C ASN A 356 18.45 14.49 11.56
N PRO A 357 18.54 13.59 12.56
CA PRO A 357 17.39 12.86 13.08
C PRO A 357 16.34 13.75 13.76
N ASP A 358 16.74 14.93 14.23
CA ASP A 358 15.86 15.88 14.91
C ASP A 358 15.19 16.87 13.97
N ASP A 359 15.51 16.84 12.68
CA ASP A 359 14.93 17.78 11.72
C ASP A 359 13.43 17.47 11.50
N ARG A 360 12.63 18.55 11.59
CA ARG A 360 11.17 18.53 11.41
C ARG A 360 10.73 19.57 10.37
N GLN A 361 11.66 20.02 9.52
CA GLN A 361 11.33 20.98 8.47
C GLN A 361 10.18 20.49 7.62
N ASN A 362 9.26 21.40 7.27
CA ASN A 362 8.08 21.16 6.45
C ASN A 362 7.10 20.11 7.01
N LEU A 363 7.31 19.60 8.22
CA LEU A 363 6.34 18.76 8.89
C LEU A 363 5.31 19.61 9.65
N GLN A 364 4.07 19.19 9.58
CA GLN A 364 2.94 19.78 10.29
C GLN A 364 2.36 18.77 11.29
N GLY A 365 1.61 19.27 12.27
CA GLY A 365 0.84 18.38 13.14
C GLY A 365 -0.27 17.66 12.37
N LEU A 366 -0.72 16.52 12.89
CA LEU A 366 -1.78 15.73 12.29
C LEU A 366 -3.10 16.54 12.12
N GLY A 367 -3.43 17.40 13.09
CA GLY A 367 -4.58 18.30 13.02
C GLY A 367 -5.89 17.55 12.74
N VAL A 368 -6.70 18.10 11.82
CA VAL A 368 -7.97 17.48 11.40
C VAL A 368 -7.79 16.18 10.63
N ALA A 369 -6.60 15.91 10.11
CA ALA A 369 -6.29 14.67 9.41
C ALA A 369 -6.43 13.40 10.28
N GLY A 370 -6.45 13.54 11.61
CA GLY A 370 -6.73 12.44 12.53
C GLY A 370 -8.19 12.35 12.97
N GLN A 371 -9.08 13.22 12.47
CA GLN A 371 -10.50 13.26 12.88
C GLN A 371 -11.35 12.41 11.94
N VAL A 372 -11.59 11.19 12.33
CA VAL A 372 -12.44 10.22 11.61
C VAL A 372 -13.30 9.46 12.61
N ALA A 373 -14.45 8.95 12.17
CA ALA A 373 -15.26 8.05 12.97
C ALA A 373 -15.14 6.62 12.44
N HIS A 374 -14.82 5.70 13.33
CA HIS A 374 -14.76 4.27 13.01
C HIS A 374 -15.95 3.53 13.63
N LEU A 375 -16.64 2.77 12.79
CA LEU A 375 -17.78 1.94 13.16
C LEU A 375 -17.53 0.49 12.71
N ALA A 376 -18.36 -0.43 13.22
CA ALA A 376 -18.33 -1.81 12.80
C ALA A 376 -19.74 -2.36 12.63
N LEU A 377 -19.92 -3.32 11.71
CA LEU A 377 -21.15 -4.08 11.56
C LEU A 377 -20.85 -5.56 11.80
N GLY A 378 -21.66 -6.18 12.65
CA GLY A 378 -21.60 -7.61 12.94
C GLY A 378 -22.82 -8.35 12.42
N PRO A 379 -22.80 -9.70 12.43
CA PRO A 379 -23.97 -10.51 12.08
C PRO A 379 -25.18 -10.16 12.95
N LYS A 380 -26.37 -10.06 12.34
CA LYS A 380 -27.63 -9.82 13.07
C LYS A 380 -27.97 -10.99 14.00
N ALA A 381 -27.68 -12.21 13.61
CA ALA A 381 -27.89 -13.39 14.45
C ALA A 381 -26.71 -13.57 15.42
N GLU A 382 -27.01 -14.03 16.65
CA GLU A 382 -26.01 -14.29 17.70
C GLU A 382 -25.04 -15.44 17.40
N ALA A 383 -25.07 -16.00 16.20
CA ALA A 383 -24.08 -16.98 15.75
C ALA A 383 -22.71 -16.35 15.84
N LYS A 384 -21.86 -16.88 16.72
CA LYS A 384 -20.44 -16.52 16.81
C LYS A 384 -19.79 -16.77 15.44
N SER A 385 -19.75 -15.72 14.61
CA SER A 385 -19.02 -15.76 13.37
C SER A 385 -17.53 -15.71 13.70
N GLU A 386 -16.76 -16.63 13.19
CA GLU A 386 -15.30 -16.60 13.28
C GLU A 386 -14.70 -15.45 12.45
N GLN A 387 -15.52 -14.81 11.62
CA GLN A 387 -15.08 -13.72 10.77
C GLN A 387 -15.19 -12.37 11.51
N PRO A 388 -14.19 -11.50 11.36
CA PRO A 388 -14.25 -10.16 11.94
C PRO A 388 -15.41 -9.36 11.33
N PRO A 389 -16.00 -8.44 12.08
CA PRO A 389 -17.08 -7.62 11.58
C PRO A 389 -16.62 -6.72 10.44
N THR A 390 -17.56 -6.34 9.58
CA THR A 390 -17.36 -5.28 8.59
C THR A 390 -16.91 -4.01 9.28
N SER A 391 -15.81 -3.42 8.84
CA SER A 391 -15.31 -2.15 9.35
C SER A 391 -15.76 -0.99 8.46
N VAL A 392 -16.10 0.14 9.09
CA VAL A 392 -16.56 1.35 8.42
C VAL A 392 -15.79 2.55 8.92
N SER A 393 -15.29 3.36 8.02
CA SER A 393 -14.68 4.66 8.31
C SER A 393 -15.53 5.79 7.73
N LEU A 394 -15.73 6.83 8.50
CA LEU A 394 -16.43 8.04 8.12
C LEU A 394 -15.45 9.20 8.13
N PHE A 395 -15.05 9.64 6.95
CA PHE A 395 -14.11 10.74 6.74
C PHE A 395 -14.88 12.04 6.58
N ASP A 396 -14.55 13.04 7.38
CA ASP A 396 -15.16 14.36 7.28
C ASP A 396 -14.54 15.14 6.11
N GLN A 397 -15.42 15.61 5.24
CA GLN A 397 -15.08 16.42 4.06
C GLN A 397 -15.71 17.81 4.15
N GLY A 398 -15.97 18.29 5.36
CA GLY A 398 -16.64 19.56 5.62
C GLY A 398 -18.17 19.42 5.61
N LEU A 399 -18.83 19.77 4.50
CA LEU A 399 -20.30 19.71 4.42
C LEU A 399 -20.87 18.29 4.32
N ILE A 400 -20.07 17.34 3.87
CA ILE A 400 -20.45 15.94 3.73
C ILE A 400 -19.38 15.03 4.33
N GLN A 401 -19.73 13.77 4.54
CA GLN A 401 -18.78 12.71 4.87
C GLN A 401 -18.70 11.71 3.72
N VAL A 402 -17.53 11.11 3.58
CA VAL A 402 -17.34 9.91 2.79
C VAL A 402 -17.32 8.72 3.74
N LEU A 403 -18.19 7.76 3.50
CA LEU A 403 -18.17 6.47 4.17
C LEU A 403 -17.42 5.47 3.29
N GLN A 404 -16.49 4.74 3.88
CA GLN A 404 -15.88 3.56 3.28
C GLN A 404 -16.12 2.36 4.19
N ALA A 405 -16.77 1.33 3.66
CA ALA A 405 -16.98 0.06 4.37
C ALA A 405 -16.14 -1.05 3.74
N SER A 406 -15.33 -1.72 4.55
CA SER A 406 -14.68 -2.98 4.21
C SER A 406 -15.58 -4.11 4.64
N VAL A 407 -16.42 -4.57 3.71
CA VAL A 407 -17.47 -5.56 3.95
C VAL A 407 -16.91 -6.97 3.82
N THR A 408 -17.21 -7.82 4.81
CA THR A 408 -16.80 -9.24 4.81
C THR A 408 -17.90 -10.15 5.36
N GLY A 409 -17.73 -11.47 5.17
CA GLY A 409 -18.64 -12.46 5.76
C GLY A 409 -19.99 -12.58 5.07
N LEU A 410 -20.10 -12.19 3.82
CA LEU A 410 -21.31 -12.32 3.01
C LEU A 410 -21.21 -13.46 1.98
N GLN A 411 -22.34 -13.80 1.36
CA GLN A 411 -22.35 -14.80 0.28
C GLN A 411 -21.58 -14.25 -0.94
N PRO A 412 -20.71 -15.04 -1.56
CA PRO A 412 -20.00 -14.65 -2.77
C PRO A 412 -20.94 -14.33 -3.93
N LYS A 413 -20.54 -13.34 -4.76
CA LYS A 413 -21.24 -12.95 -6.00
C LYS A 413 -22.73 -12.65 -5.81
N ALA A 414 -23.09 -12.11 -4.64
CA ALA A 414 -24.46 -11.77 -4.28
C ALA A 414 -24.64 -10.25 -4.15
N ARG A 415 -25.87 -9.79 -4.40
CA ARG A 415 -26.23 -8.38 -4.33
C ARG A 415 -26.67 -7.98 -2.94
N TYR A 416 -26.19 -6.84 -2.49
CA TYR A 416 -26.48 -6.26 -1.19
C TYR A 416 -26.66 -4.76 -1.27
N VAL A 417 -27.29 -4.22 -0.22
CA VAL A 417 -27.45 -2.78 -0.01
C VAL A 417 -26.89 -2.42 1.36
N LEU A 418 -26.00 -1.44 1.39
CA LEU A 418 -25.65 -0.70 2.59
C LEU A 418 -26.72 0.36 2.82
N ALA A 419 -27.31 0.41 4.02
CA ALA A 419 -28.46 1.27 4.31
C ALA A 419 -28.45 1.81 5.74
N LEU A 420 -29.33 2.76 6.03
CA LEU A 420 -29.62 3.30 7.35
C LEU A 420 -30.97 2.75 7.83
N ALA A 421 -31.02 2.16 9.02
CA ALA A 421 -32.23 1.68 9.68
C ALA A 421 -32.58 2.53 10.89
N ASP A 422 -33.88 2.59 11.26
CA ASP A 422 -34.35 3.32 12.43
C ASP A 422 -33.92 2.67 13.75
N LYS A 423 -33.75 1.34 13.75
CA LYS A 423 -33.38 0.58 14.94
C LYS A 423 -32.06 -0.16 14.79
N VAL A 424 -31.41 -0.40 15.92
CA VAL A 424 -30.12 -1.07 15.99
C VAL A 424 -30.17 -2.51 15.46
N ASP A 425 -31.29 -3.19 15.55
CA ASP A 425 -31.52 -4.53 15.03
C ASP A 425 -31.78 -4.57 13.51
N GLY A 426 -31.71 -3.40 12.86
CA GLY A 426 -31.95 -3.24 11.42
C GLY A 426 -33.42 -3.21 11.03
N SER A 427 -34.36 -3.13 12.00
CA SER A 427 -35.79 -3.02 11.73
C SER A 427 -36.26 -1.55 11.63
N GLY A 428 -37.50 -1.36 11.21
CA GLY A 428 -38.10 -0.05 10.99
C GLY A 428 -37.95 0.42 9.55
N THR A 429 -37.95 1.73 9.34
CA THR A 429 -37.72 2.33 8.01
C THR A 429 -36.27 2.17 7.66
N VAL A 430 -35.99 1.66 6.47
CA VAL A 430 -34.63 1.46 5.96
C VAL A 430 -34.39 2.32 4.71
N GLN A 431 -33.37 3.16 4.76
CA GLN A 431 -32.97 4.05 3.68
C GLN A 431 -31.70 3.55 3.01
N PRO A 432 -31.73 3.19 1.73
CA PRO A 432 -30.53 2.78 0.99
C PRO A 432 -29.49 3.91 0.90
N LEU A 433 -28.21 3.55 1.08
CA LEU A 433 -27.05 4.43 0.85
C LEU A 433 -26.27 4.02 -0.40
N ALA A 434 -25.93 2.73 -0.51
CA ALA A 434 -25.17 2.22 -1.64
C ALA A 434 -25.56 0.77 -1.94
N ALA A 435 -25.72 0.45 -3.23
CA ALA A 435 -25.83 -0.92 -3.71
C ALA A 435 -24.46 -1.47 -4.08
N PHE A 436 -24.22 -2.75 -3.80
CA PHE A 436 -22.97 -3.40 -4.16
C PHE A 436 -23.16 -4.91 -4.44
N MET A 437 -22.17 -5.48 -5.08
CA MET A 437 -22.08 -6.93 -5.28
C MET A 437 -20.80 -7.41 -4.60
N THR A 438 -20.89 -8.50 -3.87
CA THR A 438 -19.71 -9.16 -3.29
C THR A 438 -18.87 -9.83 -4.38
N ASN A 439 -17.57 -9.80 -4.18
CA ASN A 439 -16.60 -10.52 -4.99
C ASN A 439 -16.67 -12.05 -4.72
N PRO A 440 -15.88 -12.89 -5.43
CA PRO A 440 -15.83 -14.32 -5.19
C PRO A 440 -15.43 -14.74 -3.77
N ALA A 441 -14.77 -13.86 -3.01
CA ALA A 441 -14.41 -14.09 -1.61
C ALA A 441 -15.51 -13.67 -0.61
N GLY A 442 -16.69 -13.25 -1.07
CA GLY A 442 -17.78 -12.79 -0.20
C GLY A 442 -17.53 -11.43 0.47
N SER A 443 -16.70 -10.60 -0.15
CA SER A 443 -16.28 -9.30 0.38
C SER A 443 -16.48 -8.17 -0.64
N ALA A 444 -16.47 -6.91 -0.16
CA ALA A 444 -16.52 -5.72 -1.02
C ALA A 444 -15.94 -4.50 -0.29
N ILE A 445 -15.40 -3.55 -1.04
CA ILE A 445 -15.19 -2.18 -0.57
C ILE A 445 -16.36 -1.34 -1.07
N VAL A 446 -17.10 -0.74 -0.15
CA VAL A 446 -18.34 0.00 -0.45
C VAL A 446 -18.16 1.44 -0.01
N ASN A 447 -18.42 2.38 -0.91
CA ASN A 447 -18.37 3.81 -0.62
C ASN A 447 -19.75 4.43 -0.66
N ALA A 448 -20.01 5.39 0.23
CA ALA A 448 -21.19 6.24 0.22
C ALA A 448 -20.83 7.67 0.62
N VAL A 449 -21.61 8.63 0.18
CA VAL A 449 -21.40 10.05 0.46
C VAL A 449 -22.67 10.66 1.00
N GLY A 450 -22.56 11.50 2.03
CA GLY A 450 -23.70 12.19 2.60
C GLY A 450 -23.45 12.68 4.03
N PRO A 451 -24.45 13.27 4.70
CA PRO A 451 -24.37 13.71 6.09
C PRO A 451 -24.54 12.52 7.07
N ILE A 452 -23.68 11.49 6.90
CA ILE A 452 -23.88 10.17 7.54
C ILE A 452 -23.48 10.22 9.01
N ARG A 453 -22.41 10.93 9.37
CA ARG A 453 -21.85 10.97 10.72
C ARG A 453 -22.87 11.49 11.74
N GLN A 454 -23.56 12.58 11.42
CA GLN A 454 -24.55 13.18 12.29
C GLN A 454 -25.71 12.22 12.58
N ILE A 455 -26.07 11.41 11.57
CA ILE A 455 -27.17 10.46 11.67
C ILE A 455 -26.79 9.24 12.51
N VAL A 456 -25.62 8.66 12.30
CA VAL A 456 -25.18 7.41 12.96
C VAL A 456 -24.58 7.63 14.35
N GLN A 457 -24.11 8.83 14.66
CA GLN A 457 -23.51 9.19 15.95
C GLN A 457 -24.43 10.03 16.84
N ASN A 458 -25.62 10.40 16.36
CA ASN A 458 -26.59 11.19 17.11
C ASN A 458 -26.08 12.59 17.51
N SER A 459 -25.68 13.41 16.55
CA SER A 459 -25.44 14.83 16.80
C SER A 459 -26.77 15.57 17.10
N VAL A 460 -26.67 16.66 17.88
CA VAL A 460 -27.81 17.45 18.34
C VAL A 460 -28.79 17.75 17.21
N GLY A 461 -30.06 17.30 17.40
CA GLY A 461 -31.19 17.59 16.50
C GLY A 461 -31.46 16.57 15.39
N ALA A 462 -30.67 15.49 15.29
CA ALA A 462 -30.92 14.41 14.33
C ALA A 462 -31.41 13.15 15.02
N GLU A 463 -32.40 12.48 14.44
CA GLU A 463 -32.79 11.12 14.87
C GLU A 463 -31.62 10.17 14.55
N ARG A 464 -31.19 9.42 15.55
CA ARG A 464 -30.13 8.41 15.38
C ARG A 464 -30.65 7.30 14.49
N ARG A 465 -29.80 6.93 13.50
CA ARG A 465 -29.97 5.75 12.65
C ARG A 465 -28.76 4.84 12.75
N TYR A 466 -28.93 3.64 12.26
CA TYR A 466 -27.91 2.59 12.35
C TYR A 466 -27.56 2.06 10.96
N LEU A 467 -26.28 1.86 10.71
CA LEU A 467 -25.82 1.23 9.48
C LEU A 467 -26.19 -0.26 9.48
N VAL A 468 -26.69 -0.73 8.35
CA VAL A 468 -27.06 -2.13 8.15
C VAL A 468 -26.66 -2.58 6.73
N ILE A 469 -26.47 -3.89 6.56
CA ILE A 469 -26.32 -4.52 5.26
C ILE A 469 -27.45 -5.53 5.09
N ALA A 470 -28.17 -5.44 3.96
CA ALA A 470 -29.27 -6.31 3.62
C ALA A 470 -29.12 -6.89 2.21
N PRO A 471 -29.50 -8.17 1.95
CA PRO A 471 -29.46 -8.76 0.62
C PRO A 471 -30.50 -8.14 -0.30
N GLY A 472 -30.16 -7.93 -1.57
CA GLY A 472 -31.07 -7.42 -2.59
C GLY A 472 -30.59 -6.16 -3.28
N GLU A 473 -31.53 -5.36 -3.76
CA GLU A 473 -31.31 -4.12 -4.52
C GLU A 473 -32.05 -2.95 -3.83
N PRO A 474 -31.67 -1.68 -4.08
CA PRO A 474 -32.26 -0.51 -3.41
C PRO A 474 -33.79 -0.42 -3.47
N ALA A 475 -34.40 -0.90 -4.56
CA ALA A 475 -35.86 -0.90 -4.73
C ALA A 475 -36.56 -2.06 -3.98
N LYS A 476 -35.82 -3.14 -3.67
CA LYS A 476 -36.35 -4.32 -3.01
C LYS A 476 -35.21 -5.12 -2.37
N PHE A 477 -35.07 -5.00 -1.07
CA PHE A 477 -34.07 -5.75 -0.30
C PHE A 477 -34.73 -6.50 0.86
N GLY A 478 -34.04 -7.53 1.36
CA GLY A 478 -34.50 -8.39 2.45
C GLY A 478 -34.19 -7.81 3.82
N GLU A 479 -34.31 -8.65 4.85
CA GLU A 479 -33.91 -8.30 6.20
C GLU A 479 -32.39 -8.07 6.31
N ALA A 480 -31.98 -7.23 7.23
CA ALA A 480 -30.58 -6.99 7.53
C ALA A 480 -29.87 -8.28 7.97
N VAL A 481 -28.71 -8.54 7.37
CA VAL A 481 -27.84 -9.68 7.74
C VAL A 481 -26.64 -9.23 8.57
N GLN A 482 -26.24 -7.96 8.44
CA GLN A 482 -25.29 -7.32 9.34
C GLN A 482 -25.87 -6.01 9.84
N VAL A 483 -25.61 -5.70 11.11
CA VAL A 483 -26.08 -4.50 11.81
C VAL A 483 -24.94 -3.81 12.53
N GLN A 484 -25.05 -2.50 12.70
CA GLN A 484 -24.05 -1.70 13.42
C GLN A 484 -23.90 -2.23 14.85
N THR A 485 -22.66 -2.52 15.23
CA THR A 485 -22.32 -2.89 16.61
C THR A 485 -22.21 -1.63 17.49
N PRO A 486 -22.49 -1.74 18.77
CA PRO A 486 -22.36 -0.63 19.73
C PRO A 486 -20.96 -0.04 19.78
#